data_51c932d40af91c708dde116ab9ec036d
#
_entry.id   51c932d40af91c708dde116ab9ec036d
#
_cell.length_a   1.000
_cell.length_b   1.000
_cell.length_c   1.000
_cell.angle_alpha   90.00
_cell.angle_beta   90.00
_cell.angle_gamma   90.00
#
_symmetry.space_group_name_H-M   'P 1'
#
loop_
_entity.id
_entity.type
_entity.pdbx_description
1 polymer ?
#
loop_
_entity_poly.entity_id
_entity_poly.type
_entity_poly.pdbx_seq_one_letter_code
_entity_poly.pdbx_strand_id
1 'polypeptide(L)'
;MIQQEIQELKNRLEWGQPALTIVDVRDRHTYHHGHIMGAVPIPMNDLVNRAKTCLNLHRDIYVYGESDEQTSLAARLLQAAGFDRVCEIKGGLNAWKNVGGATEGLGG
;
A
#
# COMPACT_ATOMS: atom_id res chain seq x y z
N MET A 1 4.45 0.08 -10.48
CA MET A 1 3.09 0.40 -10.98
C MET A 1 3.14 1.64 -11.85
N ILE A 2 2.58 1.57 -13.04
CA ILE A 2 2.48 2.72 -13.92
C ILE A 2 1.29 3.58 -13.50
N GLN A 3 1.22 4.80 -14.00
CA GLN A 3 0.17 5.75 -13.62
C GLN A 3 -1.23 5.22 -13.92
N GLN A 4 -1.38 4.46 -15.01
CA GLN A 4 -2.66 3.87 -15.38
C GLN A 4 -3.18 2.89 -14.33
N GLU A 5 -2.27 2.10 -13.73
CA GLU A 5 -2.62 1.17 -12.66
C GLU A 5 -3.02 1.90 -11.39
N ILE A 6 -2.37 3.04 -11.10
CA ILE A 6 -2.73 3.89 -9.98
C ILE A 6 -4.15 4.44 -10.16
N GLN A 7 -4.50 4.82 -11.38
CA GLN A 7 -5.84 5.29 -11.68
C GLN A 7 -6.88 4.19 -11.49
N GLU A 8 -6.54 2.96 -11.83
CA GLU A 8 -7.44 1.82 -11.60
C GLU A 8 -7.67 1.59 -10.11
N LEU A 9 -6.62 1.69 -9.30
CA LEU A 9 -6.76 1.58 -7.85
C LEU A 9 -7.67 2.67 -7.32
N LYS A 10 -7.47 3.91 -7.75
CA LYS A 10 -8.32 5.03 -7.35
C LYS A 10 -9.78 4.76 -7.70
N ASN A 11 -10.03 4.25 -8.91
CA ASN A 11 -11.38 3.91 -9.35
C ASN A 11 -12.01 2.81 -8.48
N ARG A 12 -11.24 1.78 -8.13
CA ARG A 12 -11.74 0.71 -7.27
C ARG A 12 -12.20 1.24 -5.92
N LEU A 13 -11.43 2.16 -5.33
CA LEU A 13 -11.78 2.75 -4.05
C LEU A 13 -13.01 3.66 -4.16
N GLU A 14 -13.10 4.45 -5.21
CA GLU A 14 -14.24 5.35 -5.42
C GLU A 14 -15.54 4.59 -5.68
N TRP A 15 -15.45 3.47 -6.40
CA TRP A 15 -16.62 2.66 -6.69
C TRP A 15 -16.99 1.70 -5.56
N GLY A 16 -16.22 1.74 -4.45
CA GLY A 16 -16.51 0.91 -3.31
C GLY A 16 -16.31 -0.57 -3.54
N GLN A 17 -15.42 -0.94 -4.46
CA GLN A 17 -15.11 -2.35 -4.70
C GLN A 17 -14.26 -2.89 -3.56
N PRO A 18 -14.78 -3.83 -2.77
CA PRO A 18 -14.06 -4.36 -1.62
C PRO A 18 -12.99 -5.38 -2.04
N ALA A 19 -12.43 -6.06 -1.07
CA ALA A 19 -11.49 -7.16 -1.26
C ALA A 19 -10.11 -6.71 -1.69
N LEU A 20 -9.70 -5.50 -1.30
CA LEU A 20 -8.32 -5.07 -1.44
C LEU A 20 -7.85 -4.44 -0.14
N THR A 21 -6.55 -4.44 0.08
CA THR A 21 -5.91 -3.78 1.21
C THR A 21 -4.71 -3.00 0.69
N ILE A 22 -4.59 -1.76 1.12
CA ILE A 22 -3.40 -0.94 0.85
C ILE A 22 -2.53 -0.98 2.10
N VAL A 23 -1.26 -1.35 1.93
CA VAL A 23 -0.32 -1.49 3.03
C VAL A 23 0.76 -0.42 2.89
N ASP A 24 0.94 0.38 3.93
CA ASP A 24 1.99 1.39 4.03
C ASP A 24 3.10 0.81 4.89
N VAL A 25 4.28 0.59 4.31
CA VAL A 25 5.41 -0.04 5.02
C VAL A 25 6.42 0.97 5.56
N ARG A 26 6.07 2.26 5.51
CA ARG A 26 6.91 3.31 6.09
C ARG A 26 6.81 3.27 7.62
N ASP A 27 7.65 4.04 8.31
CA ASP A 27 7.54 4.11 9.75
C ASP A 27 6.24 4.78 10.18
N ARG A 28 5.84 4.56 11.43
CA ARG A 28 4.55 5.05 11.92
C ARG A 28 4.45 6.57 11.96
N HIS A 29 5.56 7.24 12.23
CA HIS A 29 5.59 8.70 12.26
C HIS A 29 5.27 9.26 10.87
N THR A 30 5.93 8.73 9.84
CA THR A 30 5.69 9.13 8.45
C THR A 30 4.26 8.81 8.03
N TYR A 31 3.78 7.64 8.40
CA TYR A 31 2.38 7.25 8.11
C TYR A 31 1.40 8.26 8.72
N HIS A 32 1.58 8.64 9.98
CA HIS A 32 0.66 9.56 10.64
C HIS A 32 0.67 10.96 10.04
N HIS A 33 1.77 11.39 9.46
CA HIS A 33 1.84 12.68 8.77
C HIS A 33 0.97 12.73 7.52
N GLY A 34 0.88 11.63 6.80
CA GLY A 34 0.06 11.56 5.59
C GLY A 34 0.19 10.21 4.94
N HIS A 35 -0.92 9.63 4.57
CA HIS A 35 -0.96 8.31 3.93
C HIS A 35 -2.17 8.20 3.04
N ILE A 36 -2.17 7.21 2.16
CA ILE A 36 -3.32 6.92 1.31
C ILE A 36 -4.51 6.58 2.21
N MET A 37 -5.65 7.20 1.96
CA MET A 37 -6.85 6.96 2.74
C MET A 37 -7.17 5.47 2.78
N GLY A 38 -7.35 4.93 3.99
CA GLY A 38 -7.65 3.53 4.21
C GLY A 38 -6.43 2.61 4.26
N ALA A 39 -5.22 3.14 4.04
CA ALA A 39 -4.02 2.32 4.12
C ALA A 39 -3.76 1.83 5.55
N VAL A 40 -3.31 0.59 5.65
CA VAL A 40 -2.99 -0.05 6.92
C VAL A 40 -1.48 0.10 7.16
N PRO A 41 -1.05 0.59 8.32
CA PRO A 41 0.38 0.72 8.60
C PRO A 41 0.96 -0.62 9.07
N ILE A 42 1.89 -1.15 8.29
CA ILE A 42 2.67 -2.33 8.69
C ILE A 42 4.13 -2.04 8.34
N PRO A 43 4.90 -1.49 9.28
CA PRO A 43 6.31 -1.14 9.03
C PRO A 43 7.13 -2.34 8.57
N MET A 44 8.17 -2.06 7.79
CA MET A 44 9.01 -3.10 7.17
C MET A 44 9.51 -4.15 8.15
N ASN A 45 9.93 -3.75 9.35
CA ASN A 45 10.50 -4.68 10.33
C ASN A 45 9.50 -5.68 10.88
N ASP A 46 8.20 -5.41 10.76
CA ASP A 46 7.13 -6.30 11.22
C ASP A 46 6.32 -6.89 10.07
N LEU A 47 6.69 -6.60 8.84
CA LEU A 47 5.81 -6.79 7.69
C LEU A 47 5.29 -8.23 7.56
N VAL A 48 6.18 -9.19 7.48
CA VAL A 48 5.76 -10.59 7.22
C VAL A 48 4.94 -11.13 8.38
N ASN A 49 5.40 -10.94 9.61
CA ASN A 49 4.71 -11.49 10.78
C ASN A 49 3.31 -10.90 10.93
N ARG A 50 3.18 -9.60 10.78
CA ARG A 50 1.89 -8.94 10.95
C ARG A 50 0.95 -9.22 9.79
N ALA A 51 1.48 -9.24 8.57
CA ALA A 51 0.66 -9.55 7.39
C ALA A 51 0.05 -10.95 7.50
N LYS A 52 0.85 -11.93 7.94
CA LYS A 52 0.35 -13.30 8.09
C LYS A 52 -0.79 -13.41 9.10
N THR A 53 -0.78 -12.59 10.14
CA THR A 53 -1.84 -12.63 11.15
C THR A 53 -3.06 -11.80 10.79
N CYS A 54 -2.89 -10.76 9.95
CA CYS A 54 -3.94 -9.77 9.69
C CYS A 54 -4.56 -9.87 8.30
N LEU A 55 -3.86 -10.45 7.33
CA LEU A 55 -4.29 -10.41 5.93
C LEU A 55 -4.50 -11.81 5.38
N ASN A 56 -5.48 -11.94 4.49
CA ASN A 56 -5.72 -13.18 3.76
C ASN A 56 -4.70 -13.32 2.63
N LEU A 57 -4.14 -14.53 2.44
CA LEU A 57 -3.13 -14.80 1.43
C LEU A 57 -3.58 -14.51 0.00
N HIS A 58 -4.88 -14.59 -0.26
CA HIS A 58 -5.44 -14.42 -1.59
C HIS A 58 -6.06 -13.04 -1.82
N ARG A 59 -5.95 -12.16 -0.84
CA ARG A 59 -6.48 -10.81 -0.97
C ARG A 59 -5.61 -9.97 -1.89
N ASP A 60 -6.21 -9.07 -2.64
CA ASP A 60 -5.46 -8.09 -3.43
C ASP A 60 -4.78 -7.10 -2.49
N ILE A 61 -3.46 -7.03 -2.57
CA ILE A 61 -2.65 -6.16 -1.71
C ILE A 61 -1.92 -5.16 -2.58
N TYR A 62 -2.07 -3.89 -2.26
CA TYR A 62 -1.31 -2.81 -2.86
C TYR A 62 -0.37 -2.27 -1.80
N VAL A 63 0.92 -2.26 -2.10
CA VAL A 63 1.93 -1.87 -1.11
C VAL A 63 2.73 -0.67 -1.59
N TYR A 64 3.05 0.23 -0.68
CA TYR A 64 3.94 1.34 -0.97
C TYR A 64 4.81 1.68 0.24
N GLY A 65 5.99 2.20 -0.07
CA GLY A 65 6.97 2.58 0.95
C GLY A 65 7.50 3.98 0.72
N GLU A 66 8.64 4.26 1.34
CA GLU A 66 9.32 5.54 1.25
C GLU A 66 9.94 5.77 -0.12
N SER A 67 10.36 4.69 -0.77
CA SER A 67 10.99 4.69 -2.08
C SER A 67 10.50 3.48 -2.86
N ASP A 68 10.71 3.50 -4.19
CA ASP A 68 10.35 2.34 -5.00
C ASP A 68 11.18 1.11 -4.64
N GLU A 69 12.41 1.31 -4.17
CA GLU A 69 13.24 0.22 -3.69
C GLU A 69 12.64 -0.45 -2.46
N GLN A 70 12.19 0.33 -1.50
CA GLN A 70 11.51 -0.20 -0.32
C GLN A 70 10.21 -0.89 -0.70
N THR A 71 9.44 -0.29 -1.60
CA THR A 71 8.19 -0.87 -2.09
C THR A 71 8.43 -2.24 -2.73
N SER A 72 9.45 -2.33 -3.60
CA SER A 72 9.77 -3.60 -4.25
C SER A 72 10.22 -4.66 -3.26
N LEU A 73 11.01 -4.28 -2.27
CA LEU A 73 11.44 -5.20 -1.23
C LEU A 73 10.23 -5.72 -0.44
N ALA A 74 9.34 -4.83 -0.07
CA ALA A 74 8.12 -5.20 0.65
C ALA A 74 7.27 -6.19 -0.16
N ALA A 75 7.08 -5.91 -1.45
CA ALA A 75 6.32 -6.80 -2.33
C ALA A 75 6.93 -8.18 -2.40
N ARG A 76 8.26 -8.26 -2.54
CA ARG A 76 8.96 -9.55 -2.60
C ARG A 76 8.86 -10.33 -1.31
N LEU A 77 8.95 -9.65 -0.16
CA LEU A 77 8.80 -10.30 1.14
C LEU A 77 7.39 -10.87 1.31
N LEU A 78 6.38 -10.13 0.90
CA LEU A 78 5.00 -10.62 0.96
C LEU A 78 4.79 -11.81 0.03
N GLN A 79 5.30 -11.73 -1.19
CA GLN A 79 5.19 -12.83 -2.16
C GLN A 79 5.88 -14.09 -1.63
N ALA A 80 7.07 -13.95 -1.06
CA ALA A 80 7.79 -15.07 -0.47
C ALA A 80 7.05 -15.68 0.73
N ALA A 81 6.22 -14.88 1.40
CA ALA A 81 5.41 -15.36 2.52
C ALA A 81 4.10 -16.03 2.09
N GLY A 82 3.83 -16.10 0.79
CA GLY A 82 2.65 -16.78 0.26
C GLY A 82 1.53 -15.88 -0.23
N PHE A 83 1.69 -14.56 -0.15
CA PHE A 83 0.69 -13.65 -0.69
C PHE A 83 0.85 -13.58 -2.21
N ASP A 84 -0.14 -14.04 -2.94
CA ASP A 84 -0.02 -14.25 -4.38
C ASP A 84 -0.58 -13.10 -5.23
N ARG A 85 -1.17 -12.08 -4.61
CA ARG A 85 -1.80 -10.98 -5.34
C ARG A 85 -1.30 -9.63 -4.81
N VAL A 86 0.00 -9.40 -4.97
CA VAL A 86 0.67 -8.19 -4.46
C VAL A 86 1.03 -7.27 -5.62
N CYS A 87 0.59 -6.02 -5.53
CA CYS A 87 0.90 -4.97 -6.50
C CYS A 87 1.68 -3.86 -5.81
N GLU A 88 2.69 -3.32 -6.51
CA GLU A 88 3.48 -2.19 -6.02
C GLU A 88 2.86 -0.89 -6.47
N ILE A 89 2.72 0.07 -5.56
CA ILE A 89 2.36 1.44 -5.92
C ILE A 89 3.65 2.22 -6.13
N LYS A 90 4.16 2.21 -7.35
CA LYS A 90 5.40 2.93 -7.68
C LYS A 90 5.16 4.43 -7.64
N GLY A 91 6.13 5.16 -7.12
CA GLY A 91 5.97 6.57 -6.84
C GLY A 91 5.27 6.85 -5.52
N GLY A 92 4.74 5.82 -4.88
CA GLY A 92 4.18 5.89 -3.53
C GLY A 92 3.10 6.94 -3.36
N LEU A 93 3.15 7.62 -2.22
CA LEU A 93 2.16 8.63 -1.86
C LEU A 93 2.12 9.79 -2.86
N ASN A 94 3.27 10.20 -3.38
CA ASN A 94 3.30 11.30 -4.35
C ASN A 94 2.57 10.95 -5.63
N ALA A 95 2.77 9.74 -6.15
CA ALA A 95 2.07 9.30 -7.35
C ALA A 95 0.56 9.23 -7.12
N TRP A 96 0.16 8.77 -5.93
CA TRP A 96 -1.25 8.73 -5.54
C TRP A 96 -1.87 10.13 -5.51
N LYS A 97 -1.17 11.10 -4.91
CA LYS A 97 -1.63 12.49 -4.88
C LYS A 97 -1.75 13.08 -6.28
N ASN A 98 -0.81 12.73 -7.17
CA ASN A 98 -0.79 13.26 -8.53
C ASN A 98 -2.00 12.84 -9.36
N VAL A 99 -2.61 11.71 -9.06
CA VAL A 99 -3.86 11.30 -9.72
C VAL A 99 -5.10 11.74 -8.94
N GLY A 100 -4.93 12.58 -7.93
CA GLY A 100 -6.04 13.09 -7.14
C GLY A 100 -6.57 12.13 -6.09
N GLY A 101 -5.77 11.15 -5.70
CA GLY A 101 -6.17 10.19 -4.68
C GLY A 101 -6.31 10.83 -3.30
N ALA A 102 -7.28 10.38 -2.52
CA ALA A 102 -7.54 10.91 -1.19
C ALA A 102 -6.49 10.44 -0.19
N THR A 103 -6.12 11.35 0.72
CA THR A 103 -5.15 11.07 1.78
C THR A 103 -5.74 11.45 3.13
N GLU A 104 -5.15 10.91 4.19
CA GLU A 104 -5.49 11.30 5.55
C GLU A 104 -4.22 11.34 6.39
N GLY A 105 -4.27 12.04 7.53
CA GLY A 105 -3.12 12.18 8.43
C GLY A 105 -3.04 13.58 9.00
N LEU A 106 -2.11 13.76 9.95
CA LEU A 106 -1.95 15.02 10.68
C LEU A 106 -1.36 16.13 9.81
N GLY A 107 -0.53 15.78 8.85
CA GLY A 107 0.12 16.74 7.97
C GLY A 107 -0.60 16.99 6.65
N GLY A 108 -1.76 16.39 6.50
CA GLY A 108 -2.63 16.63 5.37
C GLY A 108 -2.32 15.99 4.12
#